data_b57bf77c833aeeb22423f472a6735e23
#
_entry.id   b57bf77c833aeeb22423f472a6735e23
#
_cell.length_a   1.000
_cell.length_b   1.000
_cell.length_c   1.000
_cell.angle_alpha   90.00
_cell.angle_beta   90.00
_cell.angle_gamma   90.00
#
_symmetry.space_group_name_H-M   'P 1'
#
loop_
_entity.id
_entity.type
_entity.pdbx_description
1 polymer ?
#
loop_
_entity_poly.entity_id
_entity_poly.type
_entity_poly.pdbx_seq_one_letter_code
_entity_poly.pdbx_strand_id
1 'polypeptide(L)'
;TTFLRGDQTYASATPADGSITTAQLAYNPNPFRNIIINGDMSLAQRGTSVSGITNFSEDVFVADRFCWTENGSMTSTFTMSQVTDVPASQGFAKSLKVDCTATDTPATNERIRIETRFEGQNLQYLKKGTANAESWTISFWVKSSKTGTYIVNFLDEDNARMVSKAYTVSSASTWEKKIITVAPDTTGQFNNDNGHSLTVAWILSAGPSLQSGPLADVWQAYANANYAAGQVNFADSTSNELYLTGVQLEAGTTASDFEFLPVDVNLARCQRYFYMHAQGSGDELGIGCYYSSSQIALDFQFPVTMRTAPSVYQTTGTDYFATYRPGVADGFNSLTAGSATTTMFGLYNNSEVSGTAQDAQFFRTANGSAKLGADAELWLIQ
;
A
#
# COMPACT_ATOMS: atom_id res chain seq x y z
N THR A 1 -6.37 -4.20 44.30
CA THR A 1 -5.13 -4.50 44.98
C THR A 1 -4.83 -3.39 45.96
N THR A 2 -4.67 -3.71 47.24
CA THR A 2 -4.27 -2.76 48.28
C THR A 2 -2.78 -2.96 48.59
N PHE A 3 -2.08 -1.92 48.91
CA PHE A 3 -0.69 -1.97 49.37
C PHE A 3 -0.52 -1.19 50.68
N LEU A 4 0.45 -1.61 51.50
CA LEU A 4 0.76 -0.96 52.77
C LEU A 4 1.54 0.34 52.47
N ARG A 5 1.06 1.47 53.01
CA ARG A 5 1.81 2.74 53.02
C ARG A 5 2.82 2.79 54.16
N GLY A 6 3.79 3.68 54.05
CA GLY A 6 4.78 3.91 55.10
C GLY A 6 4.19 4.39 56.47
N ASP A 7 2.94 4.85 56.48
CA ASP A 7 2.16 5.20 57.67
C ASP A 7 1.38 4.00 58.27
N GLN A 8 1.63 2.79 57.76
CA GLN A 8 0.96 1.54 58.13
C GLN A 8 -0.53 1.47 57.77
N THR A 9 -1.01 2.33 56.87
CA THR A 9 -2.37 2.28 56.35
C THR A 9 -2.41 1.55 54.99
N TYR A 10 -3.53 0.90 54.70
CA TYR A 10 -3.76 0.31 53.39
C TYR A 10 -4.41 1.33 52.46
N ALA A 11 -3.87 1.46 51.27
CA ALA A 11 -4.46 2.29 50.22
C ALA A 11 -4.93 1.44 49.06
N SER A 12 -6.07 1.81 48.51
CA SER A 12 -6.49 1.26 47.21
C SER A 12 -5.62 1.81 46.10
N ALA A 13 -5.11 0.91 45.26
CA ALA A 13 -4.39 1.28 44.04
C ALA A 13 -5.35 1.53 42.85
N THR A 14 -6.60 1.90 43.13
CA THR A 14 -7.55 2.19 42.05
C THR A 14 -7.18 3.54 41.46
N PRO A 15 -6.66 3.61 40.21
CA PRO A 15 -6.43 4.87 39.57
C PRO A 15 -7.73 5.65 39.40
N ALA A 16 -7.68 6.96 39.46
CA ALA A 16 -8.82 7.79 39.08
C ALA A 16 -9.26 7.47 37.65
N ASP A 17 -10.55 7.54 37.36
CA ASP A 17 -11.07 7.31 36.02
C ASP A 17 -10.35 8.22 35.01
N GLY A 18 -9.84 7.62 33.90
CA GLY A 18 -9.02 8.33 32.91
C GLY A 18 -7.57 8.60 33.35
N SER A 19 -7.10 8.16 34.53
CA SER A 19 -5.73 8.36 35.00
C SER A 19 -4.73 7.36 34.39
N ILE A 20 -5.19 6.24 33.81
CA ILE A 20 -4.37 5.29 33.06
C ILE A 20 -4.60 5.57 31.60
N THR A 21 -3.59 6.07 30.93
CA THR A 21 -3.57 6.23 29.48
C THR A 21 -3.07 4.94 28.82
N THR A 22 -3.34 4.78 27.52
CA THR A 22 -2.80 3.64 26.73
C THR A 22 -1.29 3.55 26.78
N ALA A 23 -0.59 4.69 26.94
CA ALA A 23 0.86 4.75 27.13
C ALA A 23 1.34 4.17 28.50
N GLN A 24 0.46 4.11 29.49
CA GLN A 24 0.75 3.55 30.83
C GLN A 24 0.37 2.08 30.96
N LEU A 25 -0.34 1.52 29.98
CA LEU A 25 -0.61 0.10 29.93
C LEU A 25 0.64 -0.62 29.40
N ALA A 26 0.97 -1.74 30.04
CA ALA A 26 2.07 -2.59 29.59
C ALA A 26 1.85 -3.21 28.20
N TYR A 27 0.62 -3.15 27.69
CA TYR A 27 0.24 -3.52 26.33
C TYR A 27 -0.93 -2.63 25.89
N ASN A 28 -1.04 -2.39 24.58
CA ASN A 28 -2.20 -1.72 24.02
C ASN A 28 -3.32 -2.77 23.83
N PRO A 29 -4.45 -2.66 24.55
CA PRO A 29 -5.51 -3.66 24.49
C PRO A 29 -6.36 -3.59 23.22
N ASN A 30 -6.16 -2.60 22.37
CA ASN A 30 -6.96 -2.42 21.15
C ASN A 30 -6.33 -3.20 20.00
N PRO A 31 -6.91 -4.34 19.56
CA PRO A 31 -6.47 -5.02 18.34
C PRO A 31 -6.80 -4.16 17.10
N PHE A 32 -6.04 -4.37 16.04
CA PHE A 32 -6.21 -3.64 14.75
C PHE A 32 -6.08 -2.12 14.87
N ARG A 33 -5.22 -1.65 15.79
CA ARG A 33 -4.94 -0.21 15.93
C ARG A 33 -4.16 0.36 14.75
N ASN A 34 -3.35 -0.48 14.08
CA ASN A 34 -2.63 -0.05 12.88
C ASN A 34 -3.58 0.03 11.69
N ILE A 35 -3.79 1.27 11.21
CA ILE A 35 -4.58 1.54 10.00
C ILE A 35 -3.87 1.03 8.75
N ILE A 36 -2.53 1.11 8.75
CA ILE A 36 -1.69 0.65 7.63
C ILE A 36 -1.87 -0.85 7.45
N ILE A 37 -2.05 -1.27 6.20
CA ILE A 37 -2.08 -2.68 5.80
C ILE A 37 -0.69 -3.03 5.27
N ASN A 38 -0.13 -4.19 5.68
CA ASN A 38 1.17 -4.66 5.26
C ASN A 38 2.33 -3.71 5.63
N GLY A 39 2.23 -3.02 6.77
CA GLY A 39 3.24 -2.05 7.20
C GLY A 39 4.62 -2.65 7.49
N ASP A 40 4.71 -3.96 7.66
CA ASP A 40 5.95 -4.74 7.80
C ASP A 40 6.55 -5.19 6.44
N MET A 41 5.91 -4.81 5.32
CA MET A 41 6.33 -5.14 3.94
C MET A 41 6.44 -6.64 3.65
N SER A 42 5.73 -7.49 4.42
CA SER A 42 5.87 -8.95 4.34
C SER A 42 5.21 -9.56 3.11
N LEU A 43 4.19 -8.94 2.56
CA LEU A 43 3.40 -9.44 1.45
C LEU A 43 3.72 -8.70 0.14
N ALA A 44 3.90 -9.46 -0.94
CA ALA A 44 4.26 -8.97 -2.27
C ALA A 44 3.65 -9.87 -3.36
N GLN A 45 2.33 -9.85 -3.49
CA GLN A 45 1.59 -10.76 -4.38
C GLN A 45 1.92 -10.55 -5.87
N ARG A 46 2.16 -9.30 -6.30
CA ARG A 46 2.51 -8.98 -7.70
C ARG A 46 3.94 -9.38 -8.07
N GLY A 47 4.79 -9.64 -7.08
CA GLY A 47 6.21 -9.97 -7.23
C GLY A 47 7.08 -9.12 -6.33
N THR A 48 8.33 -9.55 -6.15
CA THR A 48 9.26 -8.98 -5.16
C THR A 48 10.16 -7.89 -5.72
N SER A 49 10.08 -7.59 -7.02
CA SER A 49 10.89 -6.53 -7.65
C SER A 49 10.29 -6.04 -8.95
N VAL A 50 10.38 -4.74 -9.18
CA VAL A 50 10.13 -4.07 -10.47
C VAL A 50 11.30 -3.14 -10.74
N SER A 51 11.95 -3.28 -11.90
CA SER A 51 13.05 -2.44 -12.36
C SER A 51 12.64 -1.57 -13.55
N GLY A 52 13.43 -0.53 -13.83
CA GLY A 52 13.15 0.36 -14.93
C GLY A 52 11.93 1.25 -14.73
N ILE A 53 11.59 1.53 -13.48
CA ILE A 53 10.49 2.42 -13.13
C ILE A 53 10.87 3.84 -13.57
N THR A 54 10.10 4.43 -14.48
CA THR A 54 10.26 5.80 -14.97
C THR A 54 8.91 6.30 -15.43
N ASN A 55 8.63 7.56 -15.40
CA ASN A 55 7.47 8.28 -15.95
C ASN A 55 6.24 7.40 -16.24
N PHE A 56 5.53 6.94 -15.19
CA PHE A 56 4.40 6.04 -15.33
C PHE A 56 3.07 6.76 -15.35
N SER A 57 2.20 6.28 -16.25
CA SER A 57 0.77 6.56 -16.21
C SER A 57 0.01 5.71 -15.20
N GLU A 58 0.62 4.67 -14.63
CA GLU A 58 -0.01 3.72 -13.71
C GLU A 58 0.83 3.53 -12.45
N ASP A 59 0.16 3.20 -11.34
CA ASP A 59 0.81 2.92 -10.06
C ASP A 59 1.60 1.61 -10.10
N VAL A 60 2.83 1.61 -9.55
CA VAL A 60 3.68 0.42 -9.44
C VAL A 60 3.70 -0.08 -8.00
N PHE A 61 3.34 -1.35 -7.82
CA PHE A 61 3.33 -2.03 -6.52
C PHE A 61 4.40 -3.13 -6.48
N VAL A 62 5.11 -3.21 -5.36
CA VAL A 62 5.96 -4.35 -4.98
C VAL A 62 5.47 -4.92 -3.66
N ALA A 63 5.66 -4.24 -2.54
CA ALA A 63 4.95 -4.60 -1.31
C ALA A 63 3.48 -4.23 -1.47
N ASP A 64 2.59 -5.17 -1.18
CA ASP A 64 1.15 -4.95 -1.28
C ASP A 64 0.75 -3.69 -0.51
N ARG A 65 -0.17 -2.90 -1.08
CA ARG A 65 -0.68 -1.62 -0.55
C ARG A 65 0.29 -0.44 -0.56
N PHE A 66 1.57 -0.63 -0.89
CA PHE A 66 2.53 0.45 -1.09
C PHE A 66 2.84 0.59 -2.57
N CYS A 67 2.50 1.74 -3.13
CA CYS A 67 2.74 2.02 -4.54
C CYS A 67 3.74 3.15 -4.73
N TRP A 68 4.47 3.03 -5.82
CA TRP A 68 5.22 4.13 -6.40
C TRP A 68 4.29 4.98 -7.24
N THR A 69 4.37 6.28 -7.06
CA THR A 69 3.70 7.24 -7.92
C THR A 69 4.66 8.35 -8.33
N GLU A 70 4.55 8.74 -9.57
CA GLU A 70 5.29 9.81 -10.17
C GLU A 70 4.32 10.78 -10.86
N ASN A 71 4.60 12.06 -10.77
CA ASN A 71 3.83 13.08 -11.47
C ASN A 71 4.81 14.00 -12.21
N GLY A 72 4.58 14.16 -13.50
CA GLY A 72 5.44 14.92 -14.38
C GLY A 72 6.12 14.05 -15.44
N SER A 73 7.24 14.52 -15.99
CA SER A 73 7.96 13.88 -17.07
C SER A 73 9.43 13.63 -16.71
N MET A 74 9.66 13.20 -15.47
CA MET A 74 11.01 12.89 -14.99
C MET A 74 11.67 11.79 -15.83
N THR A 75 12.99 11.90 -16.00
CA THR A 75 13.82 10.94 -16.72
C THR A 75 14.60 10.01 -15.80
N SER A 76 14.53 10.24 -14.50
CA SER A 76 15.09 9.34 -13.49
C SER A 76 14.49 7.95 -13.61
N THR A 77 15.29 6.94 -13.27
CA THR A 77 14.86 5.55 -13.31
C THR A 77 15.13 4.90 -11.96
N PHE A 78 14.23 4.01 -11.54
CA PHE A 78 14.32 3.36 -10.24
C PHE A 78 14.08 1.86 -10.34
N THR A 79 14.55 1.16 -9.31
CA THR A 79 14.13 -0.19 -9.00
C THR A 79 13.48 -0.20 -7.63
N MET A 80 12.31 -0.78 -7.53
CA MET A 80 11.62 -1.02 -6.26
C MET A 80 11.64 -2.51 -5.96
N SER A 81 11.99 -2.90 -4.74
CA SER A 81 12.11 -4.32 -4.36
C SER A 81 11.78 -4.58 -2.90
N GLN A 82 11.23 -5.77 -2.63
CA GLN A 82 11.10 -6.32 -1.28
C GLN A 82 12.40 -7.05 -0.93
N VAL A 83 13.05 -6.62 0.16
CA VAL A 83 14.36 -7.15 0.58
C VAL A 83 14.35 -7.62 2.04
N THR A 84 15.44 -8.29 2.46
CA THR A 84 15.61 -8.81 3.83
C THR A 84 16.47 -7.92 4.72
N ASP A 85 16.91 -6.77 4.24
CA ASP A 85 17.62 -5.77 5.04
C ASP A 85 16.59 -5.02 5.90
N VAL A 86 16.63 -5.23 7.21
CA VAL A 86 15.64 -4.76 8.19
C VAL A 86 16.32 -4.26 9.46
N PRO A 87 15.67 -3.42 10.27
CA PRO A 87 16.22 -2.98 11.55
C PRO A 87 16.43 -4.17 12.49
N ALA A 88 17.66 -4.31 13.00
CA ALA A 88 18.05 -5.44 13.83
C ALA A 88 17.23 -5.54 15.11
N SER A 89 16.86 -6.75 15.51
CA SER A 89 16.15 -7.07 16.77
C SER A 89 14.76 -6.43 16.91
N GLN A 90 14.15 -5.99 15.79
CA GLN A 90 12.81 -5.40 15.82
C GLN A 90 11.69 -6.36 15.34
N GLY A 91 12.03 -7.58 14.95
CA GLY A 91 11.06 -8.61 14.54
C GLY A 91 10.65 -8.56 13.07
N PHE A 92 11.09 -7.58 12.30
CA PHE A 92 10.77 -7.47 10.87
C PHE A 92 11.56 -8.49 10.03
N ALA A 93 10.91 -9.05 9.01
CA ALA A 93 11.53 -9.97 8.06
C ALA A 93 11.80 -9.31 6.70
N LYS A 94 11.08 -8.25 6.36
CA LYS A 94 11.12 -7.60 5.07
C LYS A 94 11.08 -6.08 5.18
N SER A 95 11.63 -5.42 4.16
CA SER A 95 11.50 -4.00 3.91
C SER A 95 11.28 -3.73 2.44
N LEU A 96 10.70 -2.58 2.13
CA LEU A 96 10.60 -2.05 0.77
C LEU A 96 11.87 -1.23 0.51
N LYS A 97 12.63 -1.59 -0.53
CA LYS A 97 13.80 -0.87 -1.03
C LYS A 97 13.42 -0.08 -2.28
N VAL A 98 13.88 1.16 -2.37
CA VAL A 98 13.93 1.95 -3.59
C VAL A 98 15.39 2.27 -3.91
N ASP A 99 15.80 2.03 -5.16
CA ASP A 99 17.14 2.20 -5.67
C ASP A 99 17.10 3.12 -6.90
N CYS A 100 17.81 4.24 -6.84
CA CYS A 100 17.92 5.17 -7.97
C CYS A 100 18.92 4.62 -8.99
N THR A 101 18.47 4.29 -10.20
CA THR A 101 19.31 3.70 -11.26
C THR A 101 19.67 4.67 -12.39
N ALA A 102 18.91 5.77 -12.53
CA ALA A 102 19.28 6.92 -13.36
C ALA A 102 18.82 8.21 -12.68
N THR A 103 19.64 9.25 -12.80
CA THR A 103 19.43 10.51 -12.07
C THR A 103 18.57 11.51 -12.86
N ASP A 104 17.92 12.41 -12.11
CA ASP A 104 17.24 13.58 -12.65
C ASP A 104 17.16 14.70 -11.60
N THR A 105 16.84 15.90 -12.08
CA THR A 105 16.47 17.04 -11.23
C THR A 105 15.02 17.39 -11.52
N PRO A 106 14.10 17.20 -10.55
CA PRO A 106 12.68 17.45 -10.77
C PRO A 106 12.40 18.85 -11.29
N ALA A 107 11.64 18.95 -12.40
CA ALA A 107 11.15 20.22 -12.90
C ALA A 107 9.99 20.76 -12.05
N THR A 108 9.44 21.88 -12.43
CA THR A 108 8.57 22.75 -11.61
C THR A 108 7.56 22.04 -10.71
N ASN A 109 6.72 21.12 -11.27
CA ASN A 109 5.65 20.42 -10.53
C ASN A 109 5.90 18.92 -10.38
N GLU A 110 7.07 18.45 -10.74
CA GLU A 110 7.39 17.04 -10.70
C GLU A 110 7.61 16.53 -9.29
N ARG A 111 7.18 15.31 -9.02
CA ARG A 111 7.36 14.66 -7.73
C ARG A 111 7.39 13.15 -7.87
N ILE A 112 8.16 12.53 -6.97
CA ILE A 112 8.24 11.08 -6.80
C ILE A 112 7.90 10.77 -5.35
N ARG A 113 7.10 9.73 -5.14
CA ARG A 113 6.68 9.31 -3.80
C ARG A 113 6.37 7.81 -3.73
N ILE A 114 6.54 7.25 -2.55
CA ILE A 114 5.91 5.99 -2.15
C ILE A 114 4.66 6.36 -1.37
N GLU A 115 3.54 5.70 -1.62
CA GLU A 115 2.31 6.02 -0.92
C GLU A 115 1.47 4.79 -0.59
N THR A 116 0.59 4.96 0.38
CA THR A 116 -0.49 4.04 0.71
C THR A 116 -1.80 4.80 0.84
N ARG A 117 -2.90 4.21 0.39
CA ARG A 117 -4.21 4.83 0.25
C ARG A 117 -5.26 4.12 1.07
N PHE A 118 -6.24 4.85 1.58
CA PHE A 118 -7.22 4.34 2.54
C PHE A 118 -8.65 4.64 2.11
N GLU A 119 -9.52 3.63 2.31
CA GLU A 119 -10.97 3.80 2.24
C GLU A 119 -11.47 4.64 3.41
N GLY A 120 -12.40 5.56 3.16
CA GLY A 120 -12.93 6.42 4.20
C GLY A 120 -13.62 5.67 5.32
N GLN A 121 -14.34 4.58 5.04
CA GLN A 121 -14.98 3.74 6.05
C GLN A 121 -14.00 3.15 7.08
N ASN A 122 -12.71 3.00 6.73
CA ASN A 122 -11.67 2.50 7.63
C ASN A 122 -11.05 3.60 8.50
N LEU A 123 -11.44 4.86 8.33
CA LEU A 123 -10.89 6.03 9.00
C LEU A 123 -11.85 6.67 10.01
N GLN A 124 -13.08 6.18 10.14
CA GLN A 124 -14.14 6.83 10.90
C GLN A 124 -13.81 7.00 12.40
N TYR A 125 -13.03 6.11 12.97
CA TYR A 125 -12.63 6.20 14.39
C TYR A 125 -11.64 7.36 14.67
N LEU A 126 -11.03 7.95 13.64
CA LEU A 126 -10.24 9.18 13.76
C LEU A 126 -11.12 10.41 13.97
N LYS A 127 -12.42 10.31 13.71
CA LYS A 127 -13.44 11.37 13.93
C LYS A 127 -13.07 12.70 13.27
N LYS A 128 -12.23 12.66 12.21
CA LYS A 128 -11.81 13.87 11.49
C LYS A 128 -13.02 14.66 11.02
N GLY A 129 -12.93 16.01 11.05
CA GLY A 129 -14.01 16.91 10.69
C GLY A 129 -15.04 17.12 11.81
N THR A 130 -14.80 16.63 13.02
CA THR A 130 -15.69 16.81 14.17
C THR A 130 -14.97 17.51 15.34
N ALA A 131 -15.72 18.04 16.29
CA ALA A 131 -15.15 18.62 17.52
C ALA A 131 -14.35 17.61 18.36
N ASN A 132 -14.57 16.31 18.13
CA ASN A 132 -13.88 15.19 18.82
C ASN A 132 -12.81 14.53 17.93
N ALA A 133 -12.30 15.23 16.92
CA ALA A 133 -11.26 14.71 16.05
C ALA A 133 -10.04 14.26 16.86
N GLU A 134 -9.52 13.09 16.54
CA GLU A 134 -8.34 12.52 17.20
C GLU A 134 -7.05 13.05 16.58
N SER A 135 -5.99 13.16 17.38
CA SER A 135 -4.62 13.24 16.87
C SER A 135 -4.23 11.89 16.28
N TRP A 136 -3.28 11.89 15.35
CA TRP A 136 -2.75 10.66 14.75
C TRP A 136 -1.26 10.59 15.01
N THR A 137 -0.75 9.39 15.17
CA THR A 137 0.69 9.16 15.24
C THR A 137 1.07 8.16 14.15
N ILE A 138 2.00 8.55 13.29
CA ILE A 138 2.67 7.63 12.37
C ILE A 138 4.04 7.30 12.92
N SER A 139 4.40 6.01 12.91
CA SER A 139 5.75 5.55 13.19
C SER A 139 6.21 4.62 12.08
N PHE A 140 7.50 4.67 11.76
CA PHE A 140 8.11 3.82 10.74
C PHE A 140 9.62 3.74 10.93
N TRP A 141 10.22 2.68 10.38
CA TRP A 141 11.66 2.55 10.25
C TRP A 141 12.08 2.94 8.84
N VAL A 142 13.09 3.78 8.75
CA VAL A 142 13.68 4.23 7.48
C VAL A 142 15.18 4.10 7.52
N LYS A 143 15.77 3.71 6.41
CA LYS A 143 17.20 3.74 6.15
C LYS A 143 17.42 4.37 4.78
N SER A 144 18.33 5.34 4.64
CA SER A 144 18.70 5.90 3.35
C SER A 144 20.19 6.16 3.28
N SER A 145 20.79 5.95 2.12
CA SER A 145 22.17 6.37 1.83
C SER A 145 22.30 7.90 1.77
N LYS A 146 21.19 8.60 1.41
CA LYS A 146 21.13 10.07 1.37
C LYS A 146 20.55 10.61 2.67
N THR A 147 21.37 11.37 3.42
CA THR A 147 20.95 12.10 4.62
C THR A 147 20.23 13.40 4.26
N GLY A 148 19.46 13.93 5.19
CA GLY A 148 18.76 15.21 5.05
C GLY A 148 17.29 15.15 5.42
N THR A 149 16.56 16.18 5.02
CA THR A 149 15.13 16.32 5.32
C THR A 149 14.29 15.63 4.26
N TYR A 150 13.37 14.79 4.72
CA TYR A 150 12.34 14.14 3.95
C TYR A 150 10.95 14.53 4.47
N ILE A 151 9.96 14.49 3.60
CA ILE A 151 8.59 14.86 3.93
C ILE A 151 7.69 13.65 3.85
N VAL A 152 6.80 13.50 4.83
CA VAL A 152 5.63 12.62 4.73
C VAL A 152 4.37 13.49 4.68
N ASN A 153 3.52 13.23 3.69
CA ASN A 153 2.26 13.95 3.47
C ASN A 153 1.07 13.09 3.86
N PHE A 154 0.06 13.75 4.41
CA PHE A 154 -1.27 13.22 4.63
C PHE A 154 -2.22 14.07 3.79
N LEU A 155 -2.81 13.47 2.76
CA LEU A 155 -3.69 14.15 1.82
C LEU A 155 -5.11 13.65 2.02
N ASP A 156 -5.99 14.55 2.43
CA ASP A 156 -7.44 14.31 2.52
C ASP A 156 -8.05 14.56 1.14
N GLU A 157 -8.33 13.49 0.44
CA GLU A 157 -8.83 13.52 -0.94
C GLU A 157 -10.31 13.92 -0.99
N ASP A 158 -11.09 13.64 0.04
CA ASP A 158 -12.52 14.02 0.11
C ASP A 158 -12.72 15.53 0.21
N ASN A 159 -11.79 16.24 0.87
CA ASN A 159 -11.96 17.66 1.20
C ASN A 159 -10.85 18.55 0.63
N ALA A 160 -9.97 18.01 -0.21
CA ALA A 160 -8.81 18.72 -0.77
C ALA A 160 -7.98 19.44 0.32
N ARG A 161 -7.66 18.73 1.41
CA ARG A 161 -6.87 19.22 2.53
C ARG A 161 -5.57 18.45 2.66
N MET A 162 -4.59 19.07 3.30
CA MET A 162 -3.29 18.42 3.51
C MET A 162 -2.67 18.81 4.85
N VAL A 163 -1.82 17.93 5.36
CA VAL A 163 -0.79 18.23 6.32
C VAL A 163 0.49 17.50 5.93
N SER A 164 1.62 18.19 6.03
CA SER A 164 2.95 17.69 5.65
C SER A 164 3.85 17.73 6.85
N LYS A 165 4.62 16.67 7.10
CA LYS A 165 5.54 16.59 8.23
C LYS A 165 6.94 16.26 7.76
N ALA A 166 7.90 17.02 8.26
CA ALA A 166 9.31 16.78 7.99
C ALA A 166 9.87 15.74 8.96
N TYR A 167 10.75 14.88 8.47
CA TYR A 167 11.65 14.04 9.28
C TYR A 167 13.06 14.08 8.69
N THR A 168 14.06 13.86 9.54
CA THR A 168 15.45 13.89 9.11
C THR A 168 16.05 12.49 9.13
N VAL A 169 16.66 12.06 8.03
CA VAL A 169 17.60 10.94 8.03
C VAL A 169 18.96 11.51 8.44
N SER A 170 19.42 11.16 9.63
CA SER A 170 20.58 11.76 10.27
C SER A 170 21.87 11.04 9.91
N SER A 171 21.83 9.73 9.73
CA SER A 171 22.98 8.86 9.47
C SER A 171 22.78 8.05 8.20
N ALA A 172 23.69 8.19 7.25
CA ALA A 172 23.64 7.43 6.01
C ALA A 172 23.65 5.92 6.26
N SER A 173 22.85 5.18 5.50
CA SER A 173 22.79 3.71 5.51
C SER A 173 22.53 3.10 6.90
N THR A 174 21.86 3.83 7.78
CA THR A 174 21.54 3.41 9.15
C THR A 174 20.03 3.41 9.35
N TRP A 175 19.51 2.35 9.97
CA TRP A 175 18.09 2.26 10.31
C TRP A 175 17.74 3.23 11.45
N GLU A 176 16.76 4.09 11.22
CA GLU A 176 16.26 5.06 12.19
C GLU A 176 14.73 4.90 12.32
N LYS A 177 14.23 4.82 13.56
CA LYS A 177 12.77 4.88 13.82
C LYS A 177 12.34 6.34 13.82
N LYS A 178 11.29 6.64 13.06
CA LYS A 178 10.64 7.95 13.05
C LYS A 178 9.28 7.86 13.70
N ILE A 179 8.94 8.87 14.48
CA ILE A 179 7.64 9.02 15.14
C ILE A 179 7.19 10.45 14.88
N ILE A 180 6.01 10.59 14.30
CA ILE A 180 5.45 11.88 13.88
C ILE A 180 3.99 11.95 14.33
N THR A 181 3.67 12.97 15.11
CA THR A 181 2.29 13.23 15.52
C THR A 181 1.68 14.30 14.63
N VAL A 182 0.48 14.04 14.15
CA VAL A 182 -0.36 14.94 13.37
C VAL A 182 -1.48 15.44 14.28
N ALA A 183 -1.63 16.75 14.37
CA ALA A 183 -2.70 17.38 15.16
C ALA A 183 -4.08 17.00 14.60
N PRO A 184 -5.14 16.99 15.42
CA PRO A 184 -6.48 16.71 14.96
C PRO A 184 -6.95 17.77 13.95
N ASP A 185 -7.76 17.38 12.99
CA ASP A 185 -8.44 18.30 12.09
C ASP A 185 -9.95 18.27 12.33
N THR A 186 -10.50 19.37 12.80
CA THR A 186 -11.94 19.51 13.04
C THR A 186 -12.71 19.94 11.79
N THR A 187 -12.03 20.05 10.65
CA THR A 187 -12.59 20.49 9.37
C THR A 187 -12.47 19.37 8.33
N GLY A 188 -13.52 19.17 7.54
CA GLY A 188 -13.52 18.18 6.46
C GLY A 188 -13.60 16.75 6.99
N GLN A 189 -14.81 16.22 7.02
CA GLN A 189 -15.07 14.84 7.43
C GLN A 189 -14.75 13.87 6.30
N PHE A 190 -14.12 12.74 6.61
CA PHE A 190 -13.97 11.65 5.62
C PHE A 190 -15.33 11.02 5.30
N ASN A 191 -15.54 10.71 4.03
CA ASN A 191 -16.70 9.93 3.60
C ASN A 191 -16.68 8.54 4.28
N ASN A 192 -17.86 8.03 4.61
CA ASN A 192 -17.96 6.69 5.19
C ASN A 192 -18.33 5.66 4.11
N ASP A 193 -17.43 5.50 3.15
CA ASP A 193 -17.59 4.61 2.01
C ASP A 193 -16.28 3.87 1.68
N ASN A 194 -16.27 3.10 0.60
CA ASN A 194 -15.11 2.39 0.09
C ASN A 194 -14.27 3.22 -0.90
N GLY A 195 -14.50 4.53 -0.98
CA GLY A 195 -13.77 5.46 -1.81
C GLY A 195 -12.39 5.81 -1.23
N HIS A 196 -11.58 6.49 -2.04
CA HIS A 196 -10.28 6.98 -1.66
C HIS A 196 -10.40 8.28 -0.84
N SER A 197 -10.17 8.22 0.46
CA SER A 197 -10.31 9.38 1.36
C SER A 197 -9.00 9.92 1.91
N LEU A 198 -7.99 9.07 2.10
CA LEU A 198 -6.69 9.51 2.64
C LEU A 198 -5.55 8.86 1.85
N THR A 199 -4.55 9.68 1.50
CA THR A 199 -3.22 9.24 1.06
C THR A 199 -2.18 9.54 2.13
N VAL A 200 -1.33 8.59 2.46
CA VAL A 200 -0.08 8.82 3.20
C VAL A 200 1.08 8.58 2.24
N ALA A 201 1.89 9.62 2.03
CA ALA A 201 2.94 9.61 1.00
C ALA A 201 4.30 10.04 1.55
N TRP A 202 5.32 9.22 1.34
CA TRP A 202 6.74 9.54 1.59
C TRP A 202 7.33 10.14 0.33
N ILE A 203 7.67 11.41 0.39
CA ILE A 203 8.22 12.14 -0.75
C ILE A 203 9.69 11.77 -0.90
N LEU A 204 10.09 11.41 -2.12
CA LEU A 204 11.47 11.11 -2.49
C LEU A 204 12.12 12.28 -3.22
N SER A 205 11.39 12.90 -4.14
CA SER A 205 11.85 14.08 -4.87
C SER A 205 10.67 15.00 -5.17
N ALA A 206 10.90 16.31 -5.18
CA ALA A 206 9.89 17.30 -5.50
C ALA A 206 10.52 18.51 -6.18
N GLY A 207 9.84 19.01 -7.22
CA GLY A 207 10.28 20.17 -7.98
C GLY A 207 10.07 21.50 -7.24
N PRO A 208 10.66 22.60 -7.76
CA PRO A 208 10.71 23.87 -7.05
C PRO A 208 9.36 24.46 -6.66
N SER A 209 8.32 24.31 -7.46
CA SER A 209 7.00 24.88 -7.13
C SER A 209 6.32 24.16 -5.96
N LEU A 210 6.70 22.90 -5.69
CA LEU A 210 6.19 22.11 -4.57
C LEU A 210 6.92 22.43 -3.25
N GLN A 211 7.94 23.26 -3.31
CA GLN A 211 8.83 23.65 -2.19
C GLN A 211 8.89 25.17 -1.99
N SER A 212 8.13 25.95 -2.72
CA SER A 212 8.27 27.41 -2.79
C SER A 212 7.63 28.18 -1.62
N GLY A 213 6.77 27.52 -0.85
CA GLY A 213 6.10 28.08 0.33
C GLY A 213 6.61 27.47 1.64
N PRO A 214 6.02 27.82 2.78
CA PRO A 214 6.25 27.13 4.04
C PRO A 214 5.66 25.72 3.98
N LEU A 215 6.26 24.76 4.70
CA LEU A 215 5.70 23.42 4.83
C LEU A 215 4.30 23.49 5.45
N ALA A 216 3.36 22.70 4.93
CA ALA A 216 2.00 22.59 5.47
C ALA A 216 2.00 21.76 6.78
N ASP A 217 2.66 22.22 7.84
CA ASP A 217 2.85 21.47 9.09
C ASP A 217 1.60 21.38 9.98
N VAL A 218 0.52 22.07 9.59
CA VAL A 218 -0.84 21.96 10.14
C VAL A 218 -1.84 21.72 9.03
N TRP A 219 -3.01 21.15 9.37
CA TRP A 219 -4.07 20.91 8.40
C TRP A 219 -4.53 22.21 7.72
N GLN A 220 -4.46 22.24 6.41
CA GLN A 220 -4.86 23.38 5.58
C GLN A 220 -5.47 22.90 4.27
N ALA A 221 -6.04 23.82 3.48
CA ALA A 221 -6.40 23.52 2.11
C ALA A 221 -5.17 23.11 1.31
N TYR A 222 -5.33 22.20 0.35
CA TYR A 222 -4.24 21.76 -0.51
C TYR A 222 -3.58 22.94 -1.22
N ALA A 223 -2.26 23.01 -1.14
CA ALA A 223 -1.45 24.05 -1.78
C ALA A 223 -0.12 23.44 -2.25
N ASN A 224 0.10 23.45 -3.56
CA ASN A 224 1.34 22.94 -4.16
C ASN A 224 2.59 23.54 -3.52
N ALA A 225 2.63 24.86 -3.33
CA ALA A 225 3.79 25.56 -2.77
C ALA A 225 4.25 25.01 -1.39
N ASN A 226 3.32 24.46 -0.62
CA ASN A 226 3.52 24.01 0.77
C ASN A 226 3.69 22.48 0.89
N TYR A 227 3.78 21.79 -0.26
CA TYR A 227 3.68 20.33 -0.33
C TYR A 227 4.91 19.61 0.22
N ALA A 228 6.12 20.08 -0.11
CA ALA A 228 7.37 19.39 0.19
C ALA A 228 8.53 20.34 0.52
N ALA A 229 8.26 21.46 1.19
CA ALA A 229 9.28 22.45 1.52
C ALA A 229 10.45 21.83 2.32
N GLY A 230 11.66 21.94 1.78
CA GLY A 230 12.89 21.39 2.38
C GLY A 230 13.21 19.95 2.02
N GLN A 231 12.42 19.30 1.14
CA GLN A 231 12.66 17.94 0.67
C GLN A 231 14.01 17.84 -0.08
N VAL A 232 14.82 16.82 0.27
CA VAL A 232 16.02 16.47 -0.53
C VAL A 232 15.62 15.91 -1.89
N ASN A 233 16.46 16.06 -2.91
CA ASN A 233 16.28 15.34 -4.17
C ASN A 233 16.90 13.94 -4.07
N PHE A 234 16.08 12.90 -3.95
CA PHE A 234 16.56 11.52 -3.90
C PHE A 234 17.01 11.00 -5.28
N ALA A 235 16.59 11.65 -6.37
CA ALA A 235 16.96 11.30 -7.73
C ALA A 235 18.30 11.91 -8.21
N ASP A 236 19.09 12.54 -7.35
CA ASP A 236 20.32 13.23 -7.75
C ASP A 236 21.58 12.34 -7.83
N SER A 237 21.49 11.08 -7.43
CA SER A 237 22.61 10.13 -7.47
C SER A 237 22.12 8.68 -7.64
N THR A 238 22.80 7.93 -8.49
CA THR A 238 22.57 6.47 -8.63
C THR A 238 23.11 5.65 -7.45
N SER A 239 23.74 6.29 -6.46
CA SER A 239 24.08 5.67 -5.19
C SER A 239 22.99 5.82 -4.13
N ASN A 240 21.88 6.47 -4.46
CA ASN A 240 20.81 6.69 -3.50
C ASN A 240 19.91 5.46 -3.38
N GLU A 241 19.84 4.95 -2.16
CA GLU A 241 18.97 3.86 -1.75
C GLU A 241 18.14 4.30 -0.55
N LEU A 242 16.85 3.93 -0.53
CA LEU A 242 15.96 4.13 0.61
C LEU A 242 15.25 2.83 0.94
N TYR A 243 15.10 2.56 2.22
CA TYR A 243 14.40 1.39 2.76
C TYR A 243 13.34 1.84 3.74
N LEU A 244 12.18 1.18 3.73
CA LEU A 244 11.03 1.48 4.58
C LEU A 244 10.42 0.18 5.11
N THR A 245 10.15 0.12 6.42
CA THR A 245 9.39 -0.97 7.07
C THR A 245 8.82 -0.53 8.41
N GLY A 246 8.00 -1.36 9.02
CA GLY A 246 7.40 -1.09 10.33
C GLY A 246 6.51 0.14 10.33
N VAL A 247 5.77 0.36 9.24
CA VAL A 247 4.88 1.52 9.08
C VAL A 247 3.59 1.28 9.86
N GLN A 248 3.32 2.16 10.81
CA GLN A 248 2.12 2.11 11.65
C GLN A 248 1.51 3.50 11.78
N LEU A 249 0.23 3.61 11.49
CA LEU A 249 -0.59 4.80 11.70
C LEU A 249 -1.70 4.46 12.70
N GLU A 250 -1.79 5.20 13.77
CA GLU A 250 -2.75 4.95 14.85
C GLU A 250 -3.34 6.25 15.39
N ALA A 251 -4.52 6.16 15.98
CA ALA A 251 -5.12 7.29 16.70
C ALA A 251 -4.37 7.54 18.01
N GLY A 252 -4.25 8.82 18.39
CA GLY A 252 -3.57 9.26 19.60
C GLY A 252 -2.25 9.96 19.33
N THR A 253 -1.58 10.37 20.39
CA THR A 253 -0.34 11.16 20.35
C THR A 253 0.92 10.37 20.66
N THR A 254 0.79 9.05 20.90
CA THR A 254 1.89 8.17 21.31
C THR A 254 2.00 7.00 20.35
N ALA A 255 3.20 6.76 19.84
CA ALA A 255 3.48 5.57 19.05
C ALA A 255 3.58 4.36 19.98
N SER A 256 2.79 3.35 19.73
CA SER A 256 2.90 2.03 20.38
C SER A 256 3.94 1.16 19.66
N ASP A 257 4.23 -0.02 20.19
CA ASP A 257 5.01 -1.02 19.49
C ASP A 257 4.29 -1.47 18.24
N PHE A 258 5.07 -1.85 17.22
CA PHE A 258 4.50 -2.27 15.95
C PHE A 258 3.55 -3.47 16.13
N GLU A 259 2.37 -3.38 15.54
CA GLU A 259 1.35 -4.41 15.58
C GLU A 259 1.59 -5.46 14.49
N PHE A 260 2.28 -6.55 14.86
CA PHE A 260 2.39 -7.71 13.98
C PHE A 260 1.09 -8.48 13.92
N LEU A 261 0.50 -8.58 12.75
CA LEU A 261 -0.69 -9.40 12.53
C LEU A 261 -0.29 -10.82 12.10
N PRO A 262 -1.11 -11.85 12.40
CA PRO A 262 -0.99 -13.15 11.76
C PRO A 262 -0.99 -13.00 10.23
N VAL A 263 -0.17 -13.81 9.55
CA VAL A 263 0.04 -13.67 8.10
C VAL A 263 -1.25 -13.83 7.29
N ASP A 264 -2.13 -14.72 7.69
CA ASP A 264 -3.45 -14.96 7.07
C ASP A 264 -4.37 -13.74 7.19
N VAL A 265 -4.38 -13.08 8.34
CA VAL A 265 -5.14 -11.84 8.56
C VAL A 265 -4.59 -10.71 7.69
N ASN A 266 -3.27 -10.52 7.67
CA ASN A 266 -2.62 -9.48 6.85
C ASN A 266 -2.86 -9.75 5.35
N LEU A 267 -2.75 -11.01 4.92
CA LEU A 267 -3.01 -11.42 3.54
C LEU A 267 -4.48 -11.14 3.14
N ALA A 268 -5.44 -11.50 3.96
CA ALA A 268 -6.86 -11.24 3.68
C ALA A 268 -7.15 -9.73 3.54
N ARG A 269 -6.50 -8.88 4.37
CA ARG A 269 -6.58 -7.41 4.24
C ARG A 269 -5.99 -6.92 2.91
N CYS A 270 -4.87 -7.49 2.44
CA CYS A 270 -4.28 -7.17 1.13
C CYS A 270 -5.16 -7.66 -0.02
N GLN A 271 -5.71 -8.86 0.08
CA GLN A 271 -6.57 -9.47 -0.95
C GLN A 271 -7.88 -8.73 -1.18
N ARG A 272 -8.34 -7.92 -0.23
CA ARG A 272 -9.44 -6.99 -0.47
C ARG A 272 -9.17 -6.02 -1.62
N TYR A 273 -7.89 -5.73 -1.90
CA TYR A 273 -7.44 -4.77 -2.91
C TYR A 273 -6.78 -5.43 -4.10
N PHE A 274 -6.03 -6.49 -3.87
CA PHE A 274 -5.35 -7.23 -4.93
C PHE A 274 -5.28 -8.71 -4.58
N TYR A 275 -5.69 -9.55 -5.52
CA TYR A 275 -5.59 -11.00 -5.42
C TYR A 275 -4.85 -11.58 -6.62
N MET A 276 -3.68 -12.21 -6.38
CA MET A 276 -3.00 -13.02 -7.38
C MET A 276 -3.61 -14.41 -7.39
N HIS A 277 -4.28 -14.77 -8.47
CA HIS A 277 -4.96 -16.06 -8.63
C HIS A 277 -3.99 -17.15 -9.08
N ALA A 278 -3.15 -16.84 -10.08
CA ALA A 278 -2.16 -17.76 -10.62
C ALA A 278 -0.93 -17.02 -11.13
N GLN A 279 0.25 -17.66 -11.00
CA GLN A 279 1.52 -17.08 -11.41
C GLN A 279 2.54 -18.16 -11.77
N GLY A 280 3.14 -18.06 -12.97
CA GLY A 280 4.10 -19.03 -13.46
C GLY A 280 3.49 -20.03 -14.44
N SER A 281 4.20 -21.11 -14.76
CA SER A 281 3.72 -22.13 -15.70
C SER A 281 3.10 -23.30 -14.96
N GLY A 282 1.90 -23.71 -15.37
CA GLY A 282 1.21 -24.89 -14.86
C GLY A 282 0.25 -24.63 -13.70
N ASP A 283 0.13 -23.39 -13.22
CA ASP A 283 -0.84 -23.03 -12.19
C ASP A 283 -2.28 -23.14 -12.73
N GLU A 284 -3.16 -23.76 -11.95
CA GLU A 284 -4.55 -23.94 -12.32
C GLU A 284 -5.33 -22.64 -12.15
N LEU A 285 -6.09 -22.28 -13.19
CA LEU A 285 -7.03 -21.16 -13.17
C LEU A 285 -8.43 -21.61 -12.74
N GLY A 286 -8.74 -22.90 -12.92
CA GLY A 286 -10.02 -23.48 -12.59
C GLY A 286 -10.60 -24.34 -13.71
N ILE A 287 -11.88 -24.61 -13.58
CA ILE A 287 -12.67 -25.36 -14.57
C ILE A 287 -13.63 -24.40 -15.25
N GLY A 288 -13.76 -24.54 -16.56
CA GLY A 288 -14.74 -23.82 -17.35
C GLY A 288 -15.16 -24.66 -18.55
N CYS A 289 -15.69 -24.04 -19.59
CA CYS A 289 -16.15 -24.73 -20.78
C CYS A 289 -15.95 -23.91 -22.05
N TYR A 290 -16.05 -24.56 -23.19
CA TYR A 290 -16.35 -23.90 -24.45
C TYR A 290 -17.81 -23.43 -24.45
N TYR A 291 -18.01 -22.10 -24.35
CA TYR A 291 -19.31 -21.49 -24.48
C TYR A 291 -19.87 -21.63 -25.90
N SER A 292 -18.97 -21.51 -26.88
CA SER A 292 -19.22 -21.77 -28.31
C SER A 292 -18.02 -22.46 -28.94
N SER A 293 -18.03 -22.74 -30.25
CA SER A 293 -16.87 -23.32 -30.92
C SER A 293 -15.63 -22.46 -30.96
N SER A 294 -15.75 -21.15 -30.64
CA SER A 294 -14.67 -20.16 -30.66
C SER A 294 -14.60 -19.31 -29.42
N GLN A 295 -15.30 -19.70 -28.34
CA GLN A 295 -15.28 -18.94 -27.09
C GLN A 295 -15.20 -19.90 -25.88
N ILE A 296 -14.25 -19.64 -25.02
CA ILE A 296 -14.13 -20.26 -23.69
C ILE A 296 -14.65 -19.32 -22.61
N ALA A 297 -15.16 -19.88 -21.53
CA ALA A 297 -15.57 -19.17 -20.33
C ALA A 297 -15.15 -19.94 -19.08
N LEU A 298 -14.68 -19.22 -18.07
CA LEU A 298 -14.38 -19.77 -16.74
C LEU A 298 -14.76 -18.75 -15.65
N ASP A 299 -15.13 -19.26 -14.50
CA ASP A 299 -15.45 -18.45 -13.33
C ASP A 299 -14.58 -18.88 -12.16
N PHE A 300 -14.16 -17.92 -11.33
CA PHE A 300 -13.56 -18.22 -10.02
C PHE A 300 -13.97 -17.21 -8.97
N GLN A 301 -14.01 -17.68 -7.72
CA GLN A 301 -14.36 -16.86 -6.56
C GLN A 301 -13.10 -16.28 -5.91
N PHE A 302 -13.24 -15.08 -5.35
CA PHE A 302 -12.16 -14.47 -4.56
C PHE A 302 -12.16 -15.05 -3.13
N PRO A 303 -10.96 -15.16 -2.50
CA PRO A 303 -10.86 -15.66 -1.14
C PRO A 303 -11.48 -14.71 -0.10
N VAL A 304 -11.61 -13.43 -0.43
CA VAL A 304 -12.26 -12.39 0.38
C VAL A 304 -13.10 -11.47 -0.51
N THR A 305 -14.08 -10.80 0.06
CA THR A 305 -14.84 -9.76 -0.66
C THR A 305 -13.89 -8.59 -1.03
N MET A 306 -13.72 -8.33 -2.30
CA MET A 306 -12.89 -7.23 -2.80
C MET A 306 -13.53 -5.86 -2.54
N ARG A 307 -12.74 -4.81 -2.56
CA ARG A 307 -13.18 -3.43 -2.30
C ARG A 307 -14.28 -2.98 -3.26
N THR A 308 -14.10 -3.30 -4.53
CA THR A 308 -15.03 -3.01 -5.63
C THR A 308 -14.96 -4.16 -6.63
N ALA A 309 -15.81 -4.18 -7.64
CA ALA A 309 -15.63 -5.07 -8.78
C ALA A 309 -14.25 -4.80 -9.41
N PRO A 310 -13.33 -5.79 -9.42
CA PRO A 310 -11.96 -5.56 -9.84
C PRO A 310 -11.80 -5.53 -11.36
N SER A 311 -10.67 -4.99 -11.81
CA SER A 311 -10.15 -5.19 -13.17
C SER A 311 -9.28 -6.45 -13.25
N VAL A 312 -9.13 -7.01 -14.45
CA VAL A 312 -8.24 -8.15 -14.68
C VAL A 312 -6.78 -7.66 -14.65
N TYR A 313 -6.00 -8.22 -13.74
CA TYR A 313 -4.55 -8.08 -13.73
C TYR A 313 -3.95 -9.31 -14.43
N GLN A 314 -3.22 -9.13 -15.51
CA GLN A 314 -2.57 -10.24 -16.22
C GLN A 314 -1.33 -9.80 -16.97
N THR A 315 -0.40 -10.73 -17.16
CA THR A 315 0.63 -10.60 -18.19
C THR A 315 0.16 -11.34 -19.43
N THR A 316 0.32 -10.72 -20.60
CA THR A 316 -0.12 -11.25 -21.88
C THR A 316 1.07 -11.59 -22.77
N GLY A 317 0.92 -12.59 -23.63
CA GLY A 317 1.94 -13.02 -24.59
C GLY A 317 1.47 -14.29 -25.29
N THR A 318 2.16 -14.72 -26.33
CA THR A 318 1.76 -15.90 -27.11
C THR A 318 1.64 -17.11 -26.22
N ASP A 319 0.45 -17.70 -26.15
CA ASP A 319 0.10 -18.91 -25.41
C ASP A 319 0.47 -18.82 -23.89
N TYR A 320 0.25 -17.64 -23.29
CA TYR A 320 0.49 -17.49 -21.85
C TYR A 320 -0.49 -18.31 -20.99
N PHE A 321 -1.66 -18.64 -21.58
CA PHE A 321 -2.71 -19.46 -20.97
C PHE A 321 -3.09 -20.60 -21.89
N ALA A 322 -3.64 -21.67 -21.36
CA ALA A 322 -4.16 -22.77 -22.16
C ALA A 322 -5.35 -23.46 -21.55
N THR A 323 -6.22 -24.02 -22.41
CA THR A 323 -7.23 -25.00 -22.04
C THR A 323 -6.70 -26.41 -22.25
N TYR A 324 -7.15 -27.36 -21.43
CA TYR A 324 -6.75 -28.76 -21.52
C TYR A 324 -7.99 -29.66 -21.52
N ARG A 325 -8.04 -30.57 -22.50
CA ARG A 325 -8.99 -31.67 -22.60
C ARG A 325 -8.25 -32.95 -23.03
N PRO A 326 -8.80 -34.16 -22.91
CA PRO A 326 -8.11 -35.39 -23.29
C PRO A 326 -7.46 -35.32 -24.69
N GLY A 327 -6.14 -35.36 -24.73
CA GLY A 327 -5.35 -35.34 -25.96
C GLY A 327 -5.19 -34.00 -26.67
N VAL A 328 -5.71 -32.90 -26.14
CA VAL A 328 -5.64 -31.55 -26.78
C VAL A 328 -5.34 -30.47 -25.74
N ALA A 329 -4.37 -29.62 -26.07
CA ALA A 329 -4.20 -28.32 -25.41
C ALA A 329 -4.43 -27.24 -26.46
N ASP A 330 -5.10 -26.16 -26.08
CA ASP A 330 -5.38 -25.00 -26.94
C ASP A 330 -4.91 -23.73 -26.19
N GLY A 331 -3.87 -23.08 -26.76
CA GLY A 331 -3.23 -21.92 -26.17
C GLY A 331 -3.97 -20.63 -26.52
N PHE A 332 -3.91 -19.65 -25.61
CA PHE A 332 -4.44 -18.31 -25.84
C PHE A 332 -3.63 -17.26 -25.06
N ASN A 333 -3.71 -15.99 -25.50
CA ASN A 333 -2.81 -14.93 -25.04
C ASN A 333 -3.31 -14.19 -23.81
N SER A 334 -4.64 -14.09 -23.63
CA SER A 334 -5.25 -13.23 -22.61
C SER A 334 -6.67 -13.68 -22.24
N LEU A 335 -7.16 -13.16 -21.14
CA LEU A 335 -8.55 -13.30 -20.68
C LEU A 335 -9.19 -11.92 -20.55
N THR A 336 -10.49 -11.86 -20.84
CA THR A 336 -11.30 -10.65 -20.72
C THR A 336 -12.36 -10.84 -19.65
N ALA A 337 -12.64 -9.81 -18.84
CA ALA A 337 -13.74 -9.85 -17.90
C ALA A 337 -15.08 -9.79 -18.65
N GLY A 338 -15.90 -10.83 -18.53
CA GLY A 338 -17.29 -10.88 -18.99
C GLY A 338 -18.23 -10.35 -17.90
N SER A 339 -17.96 -10.71 -16.66
CA SER A 339 -18.62 -10.18 -15.47
C SER A 339 -17.63 -10.08 -14.33
N ALA A 340 -17.68 -8.99 -13.56
CA ALA A 340 -16.91 -8.82 -12.35
C ALA A 340 -17.83 -8.34 -11.23
N THR A 341 -17.75 -9.01 -10.10
CA THR A 341 -18.41 -8.60 -8.86
C THR A 341 -17.36 -8.48 -7.76
N THR A 342 -17.73 -8.06 -6.58
CA THR A 342 -16.81 -8.02 -5.44
C THR A 342 -16.41 -9.40 -4.91
N THR A 343 -17.04 -10.50 -5.41
CA THR A 343 -16.82 -11.85 -4.91
C THR A 343 -16.33 -12.84 -5.96
N MET A 344 -16.46 -12.52 -7.25
CA MET A 344 -16.07 -13.42 -8.33
C MET A 344 -15.76 -12.71 -9.64
N PHE A 345 -14.95 -13.37 -10.47
CA PHE A 345 -14.79 -13.10 -11.88
C PHE A 345 -15.48 -14.14 -12.74
N GLY A 346 -16.16 -13.68 -13.80
CA GLY A 346 -16.43 -14.45 -15.01
C GLY A 346 -15.52 -13.96 -16.13
N LEU A 347 -14.63 -14.81 -16.61
CA LEU A 347 -13.62 -14.51 -17.63
C LEU A 347 -13.90 -15.28 -18.93
N TYR A 348 -13.49 -14.72 -20.06
CA TYR A 348 -13.59 -15.38 -21.36
C TYR A 348 -12.42 -15.02 -22.28
N ASN A 349 -12.19 -15.87 -23.32
CA ASN A 349 -11.48 -15.55 -24.53
C ASN A 349 -12.33 -16.02 -25.72
N ASN A 350 -12.44 -15.23 -26.78
CA ASN A 350 -13.28 -15.49 -27.96
C ASN A 350 -12.58 -15.26 -29.29
N SER A 351 -11.26 -15.24 -29.33
CA SER A 351 -10.49 -14.91 -30.54
C SER A 351 -9.41 -15.93 -30.92
N GLU A 352 -9.00 -16.79 -29.97
CA GLU A 352 -7.77 -17.59 -30.16
C GLU A 352 -8.00 -19.09 -29.91
N VAL A 353 -9.21 -19.48 -29.59
CA VAL A 353 -9.53 -20.85 -29.16
C VAL A 353 -10.52 -21.52 -30.12
N SER A 354 -10.40 -22.86 -30.26
CA SER A 354 -11.27 -23.66 -31.13
C SER A 354 -11.62 -24.99 -30.48
N GLY A 355 -12.93 -25.26 -30.35
CA GLY A 355 -13.41 -26.47 -29.70
C GLY A 355 -14.88 -26.76 -29.94
N THR A 356 -15.43 -27.71 -29.18
CA THR A 356 -16.81 -28.06 -29.22
C THR A 356 -17.58 -27.36 -28.10
N ALA A 357 -18.65 -26.69 -28.43
CA ALA A 357 -19.53 -26.05 -27.42
C ALA A 357 -19.94 -27.03 -26.33
N GLN A 358 -19.95 -26.59 -25.08
CA GLN A 358 -20.25 -27.30 -23.84
C GLN A 358 -19.18 -28.32 -23.38
N ASP A 359 -18.06 -28.50 -24.09
CA ASP A 359 -16.97 -29.31 -23.59
C ASP A 359 -16.35 -28.66 -22.34
N ALA A 360 -16.31 -29.38 -21.23
CA ALA A 360 -15.63 -28.97 -20.02
C ALA A 360 -14.12 -28.97 -20.20
N GLN A 361 -13.43 -27.98 -19.63
CA GLN A 361 -11.99 -27.76 -19.77
C GLN A 361 -11.34 -27.45 -18.43
N PHE A 362 -10.08 -27.88 -18.27
CA PHE A 362 -9.18 -27.31 -17.29
C PHE A 362 -8.43 -26.12 -17.89
N PHE A 363 -8.29 -25.06 -17.12
CA PHE A 363 -7.56 -23.86 -17.53
C PHE A 363 -6.31 -23.71 -16.69
N ARG A 364 -5.19 -23.41 -17.34
CA ARG A 364 -3.88 -23.23 -16.68
C ARG A 364 -3.10 -22.11 -17.31
N THR A 365 -2.17 -21.57 -16.53
CA THR A 365 -1.04 -20.81 -17.08
C THR A 365 -0.13 -21.76 -17.86
N ALA A 366 0.36 -21.33 -19.01
CA ALA A 366 1.20 -22.13 -19.89
C ALA A 366 2.64 -21.56 -20.06
N ASN A 367 2.89 -20.36 -19.55
CA ASN A 367 4.18 -19.67 -19.64
C ASN A 367 4.69 -19.28 -18.25
N GLY A 368 6.03 -19.37 -18.05
CA GLY A 368 6.67 -19.02 -16.76
C GLY A 368 6.51 -17.56 -16.34
N SER A 369 6.17 -16.67 -17.26
CA SER A 369 5.88 -15.26 -17.00
C SER A 369 4.38 -14.95 -16.89
N ALA A 370 3.50 -15.96 -17.07
CA ALA A 370 2.06 -15.77 -17.00
C ALA A 370 1.62 -15.37 -15.58
N LYS A 371 0.73 -14.42 -15.50
CA LYS A 371 0.07 -13.97 -14.27
C LYS A 371 -1.40 -13.74 -14.54
N LEU A 372 -2.25 -14.10 -13.59
CA LEU A 372 -3.66 -13.75 -13.57
C LEU A 372 -4.06 -13.35 -12.15
N GLY A 373 -4.68 -12.22 -12.02
CA GLY A 373 -5.15 -11.69 -10.73
C GLY A 373 -6.32 -10.73 -10.89
N ALA A 374 -6.79 -10.23 -9.77
CA ALA A 374 -7.87 -9.27 -9.66
C ALA A 374 -7.37 -8.01 -8.96
N ASP A 375 -7.56 -6.83 -9.57
CA ASP A 375 -7.09 -5.55 -9.07
C ASP A 375 -8.27 -4.63 -8.74
N ALA A 376 -8.42 -4.30 -7.46
CA ALA A 376 -9.40 -3.38 -6.91
C ALA A 376 -8.74 -2.27 -6.08
N GLU A 377 -7.48 -1.92 -6.38
CA GLU A 377 -6.75 -0.88 -5.67
C GLU A 377 -7.45 0.49 -5.75
N LEU A 378 -7.07 1.38 -4.84
CA LEU A 378 -7.49 2.77 -4.85
C LEU A 378 -6.60 3.55 -5.82
N TRP A 379 -7.02 3.61 -7.09
CA TRP A 379 -6.31 4.39 -8.11
C TRP A 379 -6.45 5.88 -7.84
N LEU A 380 -5.44 6.67 -8.20
CA LEU A 380 -5.60 8.12 -8.26
C LEU A 380 -6.66 8.44 -9.31
N ILE A 381 -7.66 9.21 -8.91
CA ILE A 381 -8.57 9.86 -9.88
C ILE A 381 -7.70 10.89 -10.62
N GLN A 382 -7.44 10.65 -11.89
CA GLN A 382 -6.72 11.58 -12.76
C GLN A 382 -7.61 12.78 -13.07
#